data_797d20936d54691b8c289004610e6143
#
_entry.id   797d20936d54691b8c289004610e6143
#
_cell.length_a   1.000
_cell.length_b   1.000
_cell.length_c   1.000
_cell.angle_alpha   90.00
_cell.angle_beta   90.00
_cell.angle_gamma   90.00
#
_symmetry.space_group_name_H-M   'P 1'
#
loop_
_entity.id
_entity.type
_entity.pdbx_description
1 polymer ?
#
loop_
_entity_poly.entity_id
_entity_poly.type
_entity_poly.pdbx_seq_one_letter_code
_entity_poly.pdbx_strand_id
1 'polypeptide(L)'
;MSDGPKKTINKITKGFAKHGYICSDQISTAVYLASELEKPILIEGPPGVGKTELANTAAMYFKKELVRLQCYEGLDESKALYEWRYGKQLLYTQILKEQMQEVLEGAKGLKESLGRLMKFEDIFFSEDFLETRPLLKALSSEKGT
;
A
#
# COMPACT_ATOMS: atom_id res chain seq x y z
N MET A 1 13.93 31.60 -7.80
CA MET A 1 15.22 31.52 -7.08
C MET A 1 15.08 30.39 -6.07
N SER A 2 15.77 29.26 -6.27
CA SER A 2 15.77 28.16 -5.30
C SER A 2 16.45 28.62 -4.02
N ASP A 3 15.76 28.42 -2.89
CA ASP A 3 16.40 28.64 -1.58
C ASP A 3 17.63 27.74 -1.47
N GLY A 4 18.75 28.28 -1.01
CA GLY A 4 19.98 27.49 -0.85
C GLY A 4 19.79 26.35 0.18
N PRO A 5 20.59 25.25 0.09
CA PRO A 5 20.41 24.04 0.90
C PRO A 5 20.22 24.29 2.41
N LYS A 6 21.05 25.15 3.00
CA LYS A 6 20.97 25.52 4.43
C LYS A 6 19.63 26.14 4.82
N LYS A 7 19.03 26.94 3.92
CA LYS A 7 17.74 27.58 4.20
C LYS A 7 16.59 26.58 4.14
N THR A 8 16.67 25.61 3.23
CA THR A 8 15.68 24.54 3.13
C THR A 8 15.77 23.59 4.32
N ILE A 9 16.96 23.18 4.75
CA ILE A 9 17.16 22.36 5.95
C ILE A 9 16.55 23.06 7.18
N ASN A 10 16.83 24.36 7.38
CA ASN A 10 16.23 25.12 8.47
C ASN A 10 14.69 25.21 8.39
N LYS A 11 14.11 25.24 7.19
CA LYS A 11 12.66 25.18 7.00
C LYS A 11 12.10 23.83 7.43
N ILE A 12 12.76 22.72 7.10
CA ILE A 12 12.38 21.38 7.51
C ILE A 12 12.41 21.29 9.04
N THR A 13 13.51 21.67 9.69
CA THR A 13 13.64 21.67 11.16
C THR A 13 12.50 22.44 11.84
N LYS A 14 12.23 23.66 11.38
CA LYS A 14 11.15 24.49 11.91
C LYS A 14 9.76 23.94 11.61
N GLY A 15 9.59 23.34 10.42
CA GLY A 15 8.35 22.72 10.01
C GLY A 15 8.03 21.48 10.88
N PHE A 16 9.02 20.64 11.13
CA PHE A 16 8.87 19.47 11.98
C PHE A 16 8.55 19.86 13.44
N ALA A 17 9.21 20.89 13.94
CA ALA A 17 8.90 21.43 15.29
C ALA A 17 7.43 21.90 15.43
N LYS A 18 6.84 22.46 14.38
CA LYS A 18 5.40 22.82 14.37
C LYS A 18 4.47 21.61 14.52
N HIS A 19 4.92 20.44 14.09
CA HIS A 19 4.21 19.18 14.24
C HIS A 19 4.62 18.39 15.49
N GLY A 20 5.35 19.05 16.43
CA GLY A 20 5.76 18.45 17.69
C GLY A 20 7.00 17.57 17.63
N TYR A 21 7.69 17.49 16.49
CA TYR A 21 8.88 16.67 16.33
C TYR A 21 10.17 17.52 16.39
N ILE A 22 11.00 17.29 17.43
CA ILE A 22 12.28 17.95 17.57
C ILE A 22 13.34 17.13 16.82
N CYS A 23 13.76 17.60 15.67
CA CYS A 23 14.78 16.91 14.88
C CYS A 23 16.17 17.54 15.02
N SER A 24 17.20 16.69 15.02
CA SER A 24 18.58 17.15 14.93
C SER A 24 18.92 17.65 13.52
N ASP A 25 20.00 18.39 13.39
CA ASP A 25 20.52 18.85 12.08
C ASP A 25 20.86 17.67 11.16
N GLN A 26 21.27 16.53 11.71
CA GLN A 26 21.54 15.32 10.95
C GLN A 26 20.26 14.76 10.31
N ILE A 27 19.18 14.68 11.09
CA ILE A 27 17.88 14.17 10.60
C ILE A 27 17.31 15.12 9.55
N SER A 28 17.30 16.43 9.80
CA SER A 28 16.78 17.40 8.83
C SER A 28 17.59 17.44 7.54
N THR A 29 18.91 17.24 7.63
CA THR A 29 19.79 17.14 6.46
C THR A 29 19.51 15.84 5.68
N ALA A 30 19.34 14.70 6.37
CA ALA A 30 19.01 13.42 5.73
C ALA A 30 17.66 13.50 5.01
N VAL A 31 16.65 14.08 5.64
CA VAL A 31 15.31 14.28 5.04
C VAL A 31 15.40 15.20 3.82
N TYR A 32 16.17 16.28 3.91
CA TYR A 32 16.41 17.17 2.77
C TYR A 32 17.05 16.42 1.59
N LEU A 33 18.15 15.70 1.85
CA LEU A 33 18.86 14.96 0.79
C LEU A 33 17.99 13.88 0.18
N ALA A 34 17.22 13.14 0.99
CA ALA A 34 16.32 12.11 0.50
C ALA A 34 15.23 12.70 -0.41
N SER A 35 14.68 13.86 -0.04
CA SER A 35 13.67 14.55 -0.84
C SER A 35 14.23 15.10 -2.17
N GLU A 36 15.43 15.67 -2.16
CA GLU A 36 16.04 16.22 -3.38
C GLU A 36 16.57 15.15 -4.34
N LEU A 37 17.06 14.04 -3.79
CA LEU A 37 17.64 12.95 -4.56
C LEU A 37 16.65 11.82 -4.87
N GLU A 38 15.43 11.91 -4.36
CA GLU A 38 14.41 10.86 -4.48
C GLU A 38 14.93 9.48 -4.02
N LYS A 39 15.61 9.48 -2.86
CA LYS A 39 16.22 8.28 -2.30
C LYS A 39 15.58 7.91 -0.97
N PRO A 40 15.51 6.61 -0.65
CA PRO A 40 15.01 6.14 0.64
C PRO A 40 15.95 6.54 1.78
N ILE A 41 15.39 6.64 2.99
CA ILE A 41 16.14 6.85 4.23
C ILE A 41 16.09 5.56 5.05
N LEU A 42 17.23 5.05 5.47
CA LEU A 42 17.33 4.03 6.51
C LEU A 42 17.46 4.72 7.87
N ILE A 43 16.57 4.38 8.80
CA ILE A 43 16.56 4.95 10.15
C ILE A 43 16.75 3.82 11.16
N GLU A 44 17.86 3.87 11.88
CA GLU A 44 18.20 2.92 12.92
C GLU A 44 18.25 3.59 14.30
N GLY A 45 18.10 2.80 15.34
CA GLY A 45 18.19 3.27 16.72
C GLY A 45 17.33 2.43 17.67
N PRO A 46 17.49 2.61 18.99
CA PRO A 46 16.75 1.87 20.01
C PRO A 46 15.24 2.14 19.93
N PRO A 47 14.42 1.29 20.57
CA PRO A 47 12.98 1.55 20.70
C PRO A 47 12.72 2.89 21.39
N GLY A 48 11.62 3.56 21.02
CA GLY A 48 11.15 4.79 21.68
C GLY A 48 11.82 6.10 21.23
N VAL A 49 12.84 6.08 20.37
CA VAL A 49 13.54 7.30 19.91
C VAL A 49 12.80 8.13 18.84
N GLY A 50 11.57 7.76 18.49
CA GLY A 50 10.76 8.55 17.55
C GLY A 50 10.94 8.20 16.08
N LYS A 51 11.48 7.00 15.72
CA LYS A 51 11.64 6.57 14.32
C LYS A 51 10.34 6.60 13.51
N THR A 52 9.27 6.06 14.07
CA THR A 52 7.94 6.06 13.44
C THR A 52 7.36 7.46 13.37
N GLU A 53 7.58 8.27 14.40
CA GLU A 53 7.09 9.63 14.45
C GLU A 53 7.77 10.54 13.42
N LEU A 54 9.01 10.25 13.07
CA LEU A 54 9.67 10.94 11.96
C LEU A 54 8.92 10.76 10.64
N ALA A 55 8.44 9.54 10.34
CA ALA A 55 7.66 9.26 9.14
C ALA A 55 6.31 9.99 9.15
N ASN A 56 5.58 9.96 10.30
CA ASN A 56 4.34 10.70 10.49
C ASN A 56 4.53 12.19 10.25
N THR A 57 5.57 12.77 10.86
CA THR A 57 5.89 14.19 10.77
C THR A 57 6.29 14.58 9.34
N ALA A 58 7.08 13.76 8.66
CA ALA A 58 7.46 13.98 7.28
C ALA A 58 6.23 13.99 6.35
N ALA A 59 5.32 13.02 6.51
CA ALA A 59 4.08 12.95 5.74
C ALA A 59 3.23 14.23 5.93
N MET A 60 3.06 14.70 7.17
CA MET A 60 2.36 15.94 7.47
C MET A 60 3.05 17.17 6.88
N TYR A 61 4.37 17.26 7.01
CA TYR A 61 5.15 18.38 6.48
C TYR A 61 5.11 18.47 4.96
N PHE A 62 5.27 17.33 4.28
CA PHE A 62 5.22 17.26 2.81
C PHE A 62 3.79 17.17 2.27
N LYS A 63 2.78 17.09 3.15
CA LYS A 63 1.36 16.93 2.79
C LYS A 63 1.11 15.72 1.91
N LYS A 64 1.76 14.62 2.23
CA LYS A 64 1.63 13.33 1.57
C LYS A 64 0.87 12.34 2.44
N GLU A 65 0.21 11.37 1.82
CA GLU A 65 -0.40 10.26 2.55
C GLU A 65 0.69 9.33 3.10
N LEU A 66 0.59 8.94 4.37
CA LEU A 66 1.48 7.96 4.95
C LEU A 66 0.93 6.55 4.70
N VAL A 67 1.65 5.77 3.93
CA VAL A 67 1.37 4.35 3.75
C VAL A 67 2.38 3.53 4.56
N ARG A 68 1.88 2.74 5.51
CA ARG A 68 2.72 1.93 6.40
C ARG A 68 2.71 0.47 5.99
N LEU A 69 3.88 -0.07 5.68
CA LEU A 69 4.12 -1.50 5.53
C LEU A 69 4.89 -2.00 6.75
N GLN A 70 4.28 -2.91 7.50
CA GLN A 70 4.96 -3.59 8.60
C GLN A 70 5.46 -4.95 8.12
N CYS A 71 6.78 -5.11 8.09
CA CYS A 71 7.39 -6.37 7.73
C CYS A 71 7.30 -7.37 8.89
N TYR A 72 7.01 -8.62 8.57
CA TYR A 72 6.94 -9.75 9.50
C TYR A 72 7.56 -10.99 8.84
N GLU A 73 7.87 -11.99 9.64
CA GLU A 73 8.41 -13.25 9.12
C GLU A 73 7.41 -13.93 8.16
N GLY A 74 7.89 -14.31 6.97
CA GLY A 74 7.05 -14.90 5.92
C GLY A 74 6.31 -13.90 5.04
N LEU A 75 6.59 -12.59 5.17
CA LEU A 75 6.14 -11.60 4.19
C LEU A 75 6.92 -11.81 2.89
N ASP A 76 6.22 -12.19 1.84
CA ASP A 76 6.74 -12.29 0.48
C ASP A 76 6.24 -11.14 -0.40
N GLU A 77 6.71 -11.09 -1.64
CA GLU A 77 6.34 -10.05 -2.61
C GLU A 77 4.83 -10.02 -2.86
N SER A 78 4.22 -11.19 -3.04
CA SER A 78 2.78 -11.28 -3.30
C SER A 78 1.96 -10.73 -2.15
N LYS A 79 2.27 -11.13 -0.91
CA LYS A 79 1.59 -10.66 0.30
C LYS A 79 1.84 -9.18 0.61
N ALA A 80 2.92 -8.60 0.10
CA ALA A 80 3.18 -7.16 0.23
C ALA A 80 2.34 -6.32 -0.74
N LEU A 81 1.97 -6.87 -1.90
CA LEU A 81 1.23 -6.19 -2.95
C LEU A 81 -0.28 -6.33 -2.79
N TYR A 82 -0.78 -7.56 -2.62
CA TYR A 82 -2.21 -7.85 -2.56
C TYR A 82 -2.53 -9.08 -1.72
N GLU A 83 -3.77 -9.22 -1.34
CA GLU A 83 -4.32 -10.40 -0.72
C GLU A 83 -5.68 -10.73 -1.35
N TRP A 84 -5.94 -12.03 -1.58
CA TRP A 84 -7.22 -12.48 -2.10
C TRP A 84 -8.26 -12.53 -0.97
N ARG A 85 -9.42 -11.96 -1.21
CA ARG A 85 -10.57 -12.00 -0.29
C ARG A 85 -11.28 -13.34 -0.39
N TYR A 86 -10.63 -14.42 0.02
CA TYR A 86 -11.18 -15.77 -0.06
C TYR A 86 -12.57 -15.91 0.60
N GLY A 87 -12.80 -15.23 1.71
CA GLY A 87 -14.11 -15.21 2.37
C GLY A 87 -15.22 -14.64 1.48
N LYS A 88 -14.91 -13.58 0.73
CA LYS A 88 -15.82 -12.98 -0.25
C LYS A 88 -16.04 -13.94 -1.42
N GLN A 89 -14.98 -14.55 -1.95
CA GLN A 89 -15.09 -15.56 -3.02
C GLN A 89 -15.97 -16.74 -2.59
N LEU A 90 -15.78 -17.26 -1.37
CA LEU A 90 -16.58 -18.36 -0.84
C LEU A 90 -18.06 -17.98 -0.69
N LEU A 91 -18.34 -16.78 -0.17
CA LEU A 91 -19.71 -16.28 -0.05
C LEU A 91 -20.40 -16.18 -1.40
N TYR A 92 -19.71 -15.60 -2.39
CA TYR A 92 -20.24 -15.48 -3.75
C TYR A 92 -20.45 -16.85 -4.39
N THR A 93 -19.54 -17.79 -4.17
CA THR A 93 -19.71 -19.18 -4.64
C THR A 93 -20.97 -19.84 -4.04
N GLN A 94 -21.24 -19.59 -2.77
CA GLN A 94 -22.45 -20.12 -2.12
C GLN A 94 -23.74 -19.50 -2.70
N ILE A 95 -23.76 -18.19 -2.89
CA ILE A 95 -24.90 -17.46 -3.48
C ILE A 95 -25.16 -17.94 -4.92
N LEU A 96 -24.08 -18.09 -5.70
CA LEU A 96 -24.19 -18.52 -7.10
C LEU A 96 -24.48 -20.01 -7.25
N LYS A 97 -24.30 -20.83 -6.21
CA LYS A 97 -24.56 -22.27 -6.27
C LYS A 97 -25.99 -22.60 -6.67
N GLU A 98 -26.96 -21.82 -6.19
CA GLU A 98 -28.36 -22.00 -6.56
C GLU A 98 -28.60 -21.57 -8.02
N GLN A 99 -27.97 -20.51 -8.49
CA GLN A 99 -28.06 -20.04 -9.87
C GLN A 99 -27.25 -20.90 -10.86
N MET A 100 -26.22 -21.60 -10.38
CA MET A 100 -25.43 -22.51 -11.22
C MET A 100 -26.27 -23.66 -11.79
N GLN A 101 -27.32 -24.10 -11.09
CA GLN A 101 -28.22 -25.10 -11.63
C GLN A 101 -28.92 -24.59 -12.91
N GLU A 102 -29.39 -23.36 -12.91
CA GLU A 102 -30.00 -22.73 -14.09
C GLU A 102 -28.99 -22.54 -15.24
N VAL A 103 -27.76 -22.18 -14.93
CA VAL A 103 -26.68 -21.98 -15.94
C VAL A 103 -26.27 -23.32 -16.59
N LEU A 104 -26.32 -24.41 -15.82
CA LEU A 104 -25.97 -25.74 -16.30
C LEU A 104 -27.16 -26.46 -16.94
N GLU A 105 -28.38 -25.94 -16.75
CA GLU A 105 -29.60 -26.53 -17.31
C GLU A 105 -29.51 -26.51 -18.85
N GLY A 106 -29.71 -27.67 -19.46
CA GLY A 106 -29.61 -27.86 -20.90
C GLY A 106 -28.19 -28.04 -21.47
N ALA A 107 -27.16 -28.07 -20.62
CA ALA A 107 -25.80 -28.38 -21.08
C ALA A 107 -25.66 -29.84 -21.49
N LYS A 108 -25.26 -30.09 -22.73
CA LYS A 108 -25.10 -31.46 -23.28
C LYS A 108 -23.65 -31.94 -23.03
N GLY A 109 -23.37 -32.38 -21.80
CA GLY A 109 -22.11 -33.03 -21.42
C GLY A 109 -21.10 -32.14 -20.71
N LEU A 110 -20.09 -32.78 -20.12
CA LEU A 110 -19.08 -32.17 -19.24
C LEU A 110 -18.33 -31.01 -19.88
N LYS A 111 -18.01 -31.12 -21.17
CA LYS A 111 -17.23 -30.09 -21.89
C LYS A 111 -18.01 -28.77 -22.04
N GLU A 112 -19.30 -28.83 -22.29
CA GLU A 112 -20.15 -27.64 -22.39
C GLU A 112 -20.40 -27.01 -21.01
N SER A 113 -20.61 -27.86 -20.00
CA SER A 113 -20.75 -27.42 -18.61
C SER A 113 -19.48 -26.69 -18.13
N LEU A 114 -18.30 -27.24 -18.38
CA LEU A 114 -17.01 -26.60 -18.09
C LEU A 114 -16.84 -25.27 -18.82
N GLY A 115 -17.18 -25.21 -20.10
CA GLY A 115 -17.09 -23.96 -20.88
C GLY A 115 -18.03 -22.86 -20.37
N ARG A 116 -19.18 -23.21 -19.80
CA ARG A 116 -20.08 -22.26 -19.13
C ARG A 116 -19.52 -21.81 -17.79
N LEU A 117 -18.94 -22.73 -17.00
CA LEU A 117 -18.34 -22.44 -15.71
C LEU A 117 -17.08 -21.58 -15.83
N MET A 118 -16.24 -21.79 -16.85
CA MET A 118 -15.03 -20.98 -17.08
C MET A 118 -15.34 -19.49 -17.27
N LYS A 119 -16.50 -19.13 -17.78
CA LYS A 119 -16.91 -17.72 -17.90
C LYS A 119 -17.12 -17.04 -16.52
N PHE A 120 -17.31 -17.81 -15.47
CA PHE A 120 -17.41 -17.31 -14.09
C PHE A 120 -16.07 -17.27 -13.38
N GLU A 121 -15.05 -17.99 -13.87
CA GLU A 121 -13.72 -18.00 -13.29
C GLU A 121 -13.09 -16.61 -13.33
N ASP A 122 -13.22 -15.90 -14.44
CA ASP A 122 -12.73 -14.52 -14.60
C ASP A 122 -13.35 -13.55 -13.58
N ILE A 123 -14.59 -13.80 -13.15
CA ILE A 123 -15.25 -12.97 -12.15
C ILE A 123 -14.59 -13.13 -10.78
N PHE A 124 -14.27 -14.36 -10.37
CA PHE A 124 -13.67 -14.65 -9.07
C PHE A 124 -12.22 -14.22 -8.93
N PHE A 125 -11.52 -14.09 -10.05
CA PHE A 125 -10.13 -13.60 -10.12
C PHE A 125 -10.03 -12.15 -10.59
N SER A 126 -11.15 -11.41 -10.54
CA SER A 126 -11.19 -9.98 -10.84
C SER A 126 -10.62 -9.14 -9.68
N GLU A 127 -10.33 -7.87 -9.98
CA GLU A 127 -9.86 -6.88 -8.99
C GLU A 127 -10.84 -6.69 -7.82
N ASP A 128 -12.12 -6.99 -8.01
CA ASP A 128 -13.16 -6.91 -6.96
C ASP A 128 -12.90 -7.82 -5.76
N PHE A 129 -12.13 -8.89 -5.96
CA PHE A 129 -11.75 -9.85 -4.93
C PHE A 129 -10.31 -9.65 -4.43
N LEU A 130 -9.59 -8.65 -4.95
CA LEU A 130 -8.29 -8.25 -4.46
C LEU A 130 -8.43 -7.23 -3.32
N GLU A 131 -7.67 -7.44 -2.26
CA GLU A 131 -7.41 -6.43 -1.25
C GLU A 131 -6.02 -5.85 -1.48
N THR A 132 -5.98 -4.57 -1.86
CA THR A 132 -4.72 -3.86 -2.08
C THR A 132 -3.98 -3.69 -0.77
N ARG A 133 -2.77 -4.21 -0.71
CA ARG A 133 -1.86 -4.05 0.42
C ARG A 133 -1.08 -2.74 0.31
N PRO A 134 -0.41 -2.31 1.40
CA PRO A 134 0.25 -1.00 1.45
C PRO A 134 1.18 -0.70 0.28
N LEU A 135 1.93 -1.68 -0.21
CA LEU A 135 2.87 -1.47 -1.30
C LEU A 135 2.15 -1.15 -2.62
N LEU A 136 1.11 -1.91 -2.97
CA LEU A 136 0.30 -1.64 -4.17
C LEU A 136 -0.44 -0.30 -4.04
N LYS A 137 -0.96 0.00 -2.83
CA LYS A 137 -1.61 1.28 -2.55
C LYS A 137 -0.65 2.45 -2.78
N ALA A 138 0.60 2.34 -2.34
CA ALA A 138 1.62 3.37 -2.55
C ALA A 138 1.96 3.56 -4.03
N LEU A 139 2.09 2.45 -4.79
CA LEU A 139 2.37 2.48 -6.22
C LEU A 139 1.22 3.04 -7.06
N SER A 140 -0.01 2.83 -6.64
CA SER A 140 -1.22 3.31 -7.34
C SER A 140 -1.60 4.75 -6.98
N SER A 141 -0.89 5.39 -6.05
CA SER A 141 -1.17 6.76 -5.63
C SER A 141 -0.64 7.77 -6.66
N GLU A 142 -1.55 8.50 -7.31
CA GLU A 142 -1.20 9.55 -8.28
C GLU A 142 -0.42 10.74 -7.67
N LYS A 143 -0.54 10.94 -6.35
CA LYS A 143 0.08 12.08 -5.65
C LYS A 143 1.46 11.79 -5.05
N GLY A 144 1.95 10.58 -5.21
CA GLY A 144 3.13 10.07 -4.50
C GLY A 144 2.89 9.99 -2.98
N THR A 145 3.27 8.93 -2.38
CA THR A 145 3.23 8.70 -0.92
C THR A 145 4.59 8.99 -0.32
#